data_79f2afc3cd22e2ebf607d59acef0d1b9
#
_entry.id   79f2afc3cd22e2ebf607d59acef0d1b9
#
_cell.length_a   1.000
_cell.length_b   1.000
_cell.length_c   1.000
_cell.angle_alpha   90.00
_cell.angle_beta   90.00
_cell.angle_gamma   90.00
#
_symmetry.space_group_name_H-M   'P 1'
#
loop_
_entity.id
_entity.type
_entity.pdbx_description
1 polymer ?
#
loop_
_entity_poly.entity_id
_entity_poly.type
_entity_poly.pdbx_seq_one_letter_code
_entity_poly.pdbx_strand_id
1 'polypeptide(L)' 'MITLTIPKIRCGGCVASVEKAIHSVDASAQVIADIEARRVEVTTDADSQTLLTALDAAGYPAEAA' A
#
# COMPACT_ATOMS: atom_id res chain seq x y z
N MET A 1 0.22 -3.25 12.41
CA MET A 1 -0.51 -2.38 11.45
C MET A 1 0.41 -1.29 10.96
N ILE A 2 0.44 -1.08 9.66
CA ILE A 2 1.30 -0.09 9.02
C ILE A 2 0.41 0.90 8.29
N THR A 3 0.62 2.19 8.52
CA THR A 3 -0.09 3.23 7.78
C THR A 3 0.87 3.85 6.78
N LEU A 4 0.46 3.87 5.52
CA LEU A 4 1.28 4.40 4.42
C LEU A 4 0.54 5.55 3.74
N THR A 5 1.28 6.58 3.36
CA THR A 5 0.76 7.68 2.56
C THR A 5 1.18 7.46 1.11
N ILE A 6 0.20 7.38 0.21
CA ILE A 6 0.46 7.15 -1.22
C ILE A 6 -0.18 8.29 -2.02
N PRO A 7 0.58 9.35 -2.34
CA PRO A 7 0.01 10.52 -3.00
C PRO A 7 -0.63 10.25 -4.36
N LYS A 8 -0.25 9.17 -5.03
CA LYS A 8 -0.78 8.82 -6.35
C LYS A 8 -2.09 8.06 -6.32
N ILE A 9 -2.59 7.66 -5.16
CA ILE A 9 -3.91 7.02 -5.07
C ILE A 9 -4.98 8.05 -5.40
N ARG A 10 -5.76 7.81 -6.45
CA ARG A 10 -6.81 8.72 -6.91
C ARG A 10 -8.13 8.03 -7.20
N CYS A 11 -8.14 6.73 -7.37
CA CYS A 11 -9.34 5.99 -7.78
C CYS A 11 -9.26 4.53 -7.36
N GLY A 12 -10.35 3.80 -7.56
CA GLY A 12 -10.41 2.39 -7.21
C GLY A 12 -9.40 1.52 -7.96
N GLY A 13 -9.07 1.88 -9.20
CA GLY A 13 -8.05 1.15 -9.96
C GLY A 13 -6.67 1.26 -9.34
N CYS A 14 -6.34 2.43 -8.81
CA CYS A 14 -5.08 2.63 -8.09
C CYS A 14 -5.04 1.78 -6.82
N VAL A 15 -6.14 1.72 -6.10
CA VAL A 15 -6.25 0.89 -4.89
C VAL A 15 -6.00 -0.58 -5.22
N ALA A 16 -6.61 -1.08 -6.30
CA ALA A 16 -6.42 -2.47 -6.72
C ALA A 16 -4.95 -2.77 -7.03
N SER A 17 -4.26 -1.86 -7.71
CA SER A 17 -2.84 -2.01 -8.01
C SER A 17 -1.99 -2.03 -6.74
N VAL A 18 -2.29 -1.15 -5.79
CA VAL A 18 -1.61 -1.10 -4.50
C VAL A 18 -1.84 -2.39 -3.71
N GLU A 19 -3.07 -2.86 -3.64
CA GLU A 19 -3.39 -4.12 -2.98
C GLU A 19 -2.63 -5.28 -3.59
N LYS A 20 -2.56 -5.33 -4.91
CA LYS A 20 -1.82 -6.38 -5.62
C LYS A 20 -0.33 -6.35 -5.26
N ALA A 21 0.26 -5.17 -5.21
CA ALA A 21 1.66 -5.01 -4.82
C ALA A 21 1.90 -5.50 -3.40
N ILE A 22 1.02 -5.14 -2.47
CA ILE A 22 1.11 -5.56 -1.08
C ILE A 22 0.94 -7.08 -0.96
N HIS A 23 -0.02 -7.65 -1.66
CA HIS A 23 -0.26 -9.09 -1.63
C HIS A 23 0.86 -9.89 -2.28
N SER A 24 1.67 -9.29 -3.13
CA SER A 24 2.85 -9.95 -3.67
C SER A 24 3.94 -10.11 -2.60
N VAL A 25 3.93 -9.27 -1.57
CA VAL A 25 4.84 -9.35 -0.44
C VAL A 25 4.28 -10.28 0.64
N ASP A 26 3.00 -10.12 0.96
CA ASP A 26 2.30 -10.91 1.97
C ASP A 26 0.86 -11.14 1.53
N ALA A 27 0.59 -12.34 1.04
CA ALA A 27 -0.74 -12.70 0.52
C ALA A 27 -1.83 -12.65 1.60
N SER A 28 -1.48 -12.76 2.87
CA SER A 28 -2.44 -12.69 3.97
C SER A 28 -2.63 -11.28 4.51
N ALA A 29 -1.94 -10.28 3.98
CA ALA A 29 -2.08 -8.91 4.44
C ALA A 29 -3.49 -8.40 4.19
N GLN A 30 -4.00 -7.63 5.16
CA GLN A 30 -5.26 -6.93 5.00
C GLN A 30 -4.98 -5.48 4.67
N VAL A 31 -5.68 -4.97 3.67
CA VAL A 31 -5.46 -3.62 3.16
C VAL A 31 -6.74 -2.81 3.26
N ILE A 32 -6.68 -1.67 3.90
CA ILE A 32 -7.78 -0.72 3.96
C ILE A 32 -7.27 0.58 3.36
N ALA A 33 -7.88 0.99 2.26
CA ALA A 33 -7.46 2.19 1.54
C ALA A 33 -8.44 3.34 1.78
N ASP A 34 -7.89 4.53 2.01
CA ASP A 34 -8.65 5.77 2.08
C ASP A 34 -8.15 6.70 0.97
N ILE A 35 -8.89 6.72 -0.11
CA ILE A 35 -8.53 7.53 -1.29
C ILE A 35 -8.54 9.01 -0.96
N GLU A 36 -9.50 9.45 -0.18
CA GLU A 36 -9.65 10.84 0.19
C GLU A 36 -8.44 11.36 0.97
N ALA A 37 -7.97 10.56 1.93
CA ALA A 37 -6.78 10.89 2.72
C ALA A 37 -5.48 10.45 2.04
N ARG A 38 -5.59 9.69 0.95
CA ARG A 38 -4.45 9.12 0.22
C ARG A 38 -3.58 8.25 1.11
N ARG A 39 -4.23 7.49 1.99
CA ARG A 39 -3.59 6.62 2.96
C ARG A 39 -4.05 5.19 2.78
N VAL A 40 -3.16 4.28 3.12
CA VAL A 40 -3.48 2.85 3.12
C VAL A 40 -3.02 2.28 4.45
N GLU A 41 -3.93 1.58 5.13
CA GLU A 41 -3.61 0.84 6.34
C GLU A 41 -3.42 -0.62 5.98
N VAL A 42 -2.29 -1.18 6.37
CA VAL A 42 -1.94 -2.56 6.06
C VAL A 42 -1.72 -3.33 7.34
N THR A 43 -2.46 -4.41 7.52
CA THR A 43 -2.26 -5.35 8.63
C THR A 43 -1.43 -6.51 8.09
N THR A 44 -0.16 -6.56 8.46
CA THR A 44 0.79 -7.52 7.93
C THR A 44 1.94 -7.73 8.91
N ASP A 45 2.58 -8.89 8.82
CA ASP A 45 3.82 -9.19 9.53
C ASP A 45 5.07 -8.82 8.70
N ALA A 46 4.88 -8.40 7.46
CA ALA A 46 5.99 -8.01 6.60
C ALA A 46 6.60 -6.68 7.06
N ASP A 47 7.87 -6.50 6.74
CA ASP A 47 8.60 -5.27 7.03
C ASP A 47 8.04 -4.11 6.20
N SER A 48 7.88 -2.94 6.81
CA SER A 48 7.41 -1.75 6.11
C SER A 48 8.32 -1.36 4.95
N GLN A 49 9.62 -1.53 5.11
CA GLN A 49 10.59 -1.24 4.06
C GLN A 49 10.34 -2.11 2.82
N THR A 50 10.02 -3.37 3.03
CA THR A 50 9.69 -4.30 1.93
C THR A 50 8.43 -3.85 1.21
N LEU A 51 7.42 -3.41 1.95
CA LEU A 51 6.18 -2.88 1.36
C LEU A 51 6.45 -1.61 0.56
N LEU A 52 7.24 -0.69 1.11
CA LEU A 52 7.58 0.55 0.42
C LEU A 52 8.30 0.27 -0.90
N THR A 53 9.23 -0.67 -0.88
CA THR A 53 9.97 -1.07 -2.09
C THR A 53 9.03 -1.67 -3.14
N ALA A 54 8.11 -2.55 -2.71
CA ALA A 54 7.15 -3.17 -3.61
C ALA A 54 6.21 -2.12 -4.24
N LEU A 55 5.75 -1.17 -3.46
CA LEU A 55 4.87 -0.11 -3.95
C LEU A 55 5.60 0.83 -4.91
N ASP A 56 6.84 1.16 -4.62
CA ASP A 56 7.66 1.97 -5.52
C ASP A 56 7.85 1.27 -6.87
N ALA A 57 8.13 -0.03 -6.84
CA ALA A 57 8.27 -0.83 -8.06
C ALA A 57 6.96 -0.91 -8.86
N ALA A 58 5.82 -0.83 -8.19
CA ALA A 58 4.50 -0.84 -8.84
C ALA A 58 4.10 0.52 -9.40
N GLY A 59 4.90 1.56 -9.19
CA GLY A 59 4.61 2.91 -9.65
C GLY A 59 3.81 3.74 -8.65
N TYR A 60 3.70 3.30 -7.41
CA TYR A 60 2.99 4.00 -6.35
C TYR A 60 3.90 4.26 -5.15
N PRO A 61 4.87 5.19 -5.29
CA PRO A 61 5.76 5.50 -4.18
C PRO A 61 4.98 5.87 -2.92
N ALA A 62 5.33 5.25 -1.82
CA ALA A 62 4.64 5.45 -0.55
C ALA A 62 5.61 5.94 0.52
N GLU A 63 5.06 6.60 1.53
CA GLU A 63 5.82 7.03 2.69
C GLU A 63 5.15 6.46 3.94
N ALA A 64 5.95 6.06 4.91
CA ALA A 64 5.43 5.66 6.21
C ALA A 64 4.81 6.88 6.90
N ALA A 65 3.57 6.72 7.33
CA ALA A 65 2.86 7.81 8.00
C ALA A 65 3.08 7.78 9.50
#